data_6bb61e906ffc9d5baf67249d1303c3ab
#
_entry.id   6bb61e906ffc9d5baf67249d1303c3ab
#
_cell.length_a   1.000
_cell.length_b   1.000
_cell.length_c   1.000
_cell.angle_alpha   90.00
_cell.angle_beta   90.00
_cell.angle_gamma   90.00
#
_symmetry.space_group_name_H-M   'P 1'
#
loop_
_entity.id
_entity.type
_entity.pdbx_description
1 polymer ?
#
loop_
_entity_poly.entity_id
_entity_poly.type
_entity_poly.pdbx_seq_one_letter_code
_entity_poly.pdbx_strand_id
1 'polypeptide(L)'
;MSGGYSTREVSELIGLRPAQVRHYVRRDLLRPLRGGRNEFRFTFQDVVLLRTAKGLLDAKVSTRKAYRVLLKLQEELAQVKSLAAMRIFADGDNVVVRENNQVWDVESGQGHLDFSVRELADNVASLANRNLLFAQEADELNSDEWYNIGLDLEEVDLEKAPEAYLRALELNSQNADAHVNLGRLLQLKGDLKHAKQHYELALESSPSHQLALYNMGTVFDELEEVESAADYYRRAPAVPDAHFNLARICEIKGDEVSALRHMREYRQLLDD
;
A
#
# COMPACT_ATOMS: atom_id res chain seq x y z
N MET A 1 6.21 9.14 -0.87
CA MET A 1 5.35 8.09 -0.34
C MET A 1 4.30 8.72 0.56
N SER A 2 3.10 8.96 0.11
CA SER A 2 1.99 9.30 1.00
C SER A 2 0.64 8.97 0.35
N GLY A 3 0.51 7.72 -0.15
CA GLY A 3 -0.79 7.14 -0.40
C GLY A 3 -1.56 7.04 0.91
N GLY A 4 -2.85 7.33 0.92
CA GLY A 4 -3.70 7.18 2.08
C GLY A 4 -4.85 8.18 2.12
N TYR A 5 -5.88 7.79 2.85
CA TYR A 5 -7.13 8.55 2.97
C TYR A 5 -6.95 9.76 3.87
N SER A 6 -7.53 10.89 3.48
CA SER A 6 -7.59 12.09 4.33
C SER A 6 -8.53 11.89 5.52
N THR A 7 -8.41 12.74 6.54
CA THR A 7 -9.34 12.72 7.69
C THR A 7 -10.80 12.87 7.26
N ARG A 8 -11.08 13.64 6.19
CA ARG A 8 -12.43 13.85 5.67
C ARG A 8 -12.98 12.60 5.03
N GLU A 9 -12.21 11.97 4.14
CA GLU A 9 -12.59 10.72 3.45
C GLU A 9 -12.87 9.59 4.45
N VAL A 10 -11.97 9.40 5.42
CA VAL A 10 -12.18 8.42 6.50
C VAL A 10 -13.43 8.73 7.32
N SER A 11 -13.68 10.01 7.63
CA SER A 11 -14.88 10.44 8.37
C SER A 11 -16.15 10.13 7.61
N GLU A 12 -16.19 10.39 6.31
CA GLU A 12 -17.32 10.09 5.43
C GLU A 12 -17.53 8.57 5.29
N LEU A 13 -16.45 7.82 5.04
CA LEU A 13 -16.48 6.38 4.83
C LEU A 13 -16.96 5.61 6.06
N ILE A 14 -16.47 5.99 7.24
CA ILE A 14 -16.74 5.26 8.50
C ILE A 14 -17.95 5.83 9.25
N GLY A 15 -18.31 7.08 9.00
CA GLY A 15 -19.35 7.80 9.75
C GLY A 15 -18.90 8.24 11.15
N LEU A 16 -17.60 8.50 11.31
CA LEU A 16 -17.02 9.13 12.50
C LEU A 16 -16.81 10.62 12.24
N ARG A 17 -16.98 11.46 13.26
CA ARG A 17 -16.64 12.89 13.15
C ARG A 17 -15.11 13.06 13.04
N PRO A 18 -14.59 14.06 12.28
CA PRO A 18 -13.16 14.32 12.16
C PRO A 18 -12.42 14.46 13.50
N ALA A 19 -13.11 15.00 14.50
CA ALA A 19 -12.55 15.13 15.86
C ALA A 19 -12.34 13.76 16.54
N GLN A 20 -13.21 12.78 16.27
CA GLN A 20 -13.08 11.41 16.78
C GLN A 20 -11.92 10.68 16.09
N VAL A 21 -11.77 10.81 14.76
CA VAL A 21 -10.63 10.26 14.04
C VAL A 21 -9.31 10.82 14.60
N ARG A 22 -9.22 12.15 14.76
CA ARG A 22 -8.04 12.80 15.36
C ARG A 22 -7.79 12.42 16.81
N HIS A 23 -8.84 12.03 17.55
CA HIS A 23 -8.68 11.54 18.92
C HIS A 23 -7.90 10.22 18.95
N TYR A 24 -8.16 9.28 18.05
CA TYR A 24 -7.42 8.02 17.97
C TYR A 24 -5.95 8.23 17.59
N VAL A 25 -5.64 9.21 16.73
CA VAL A 25 -4.25 9.60 16.43
C VAL A 25 -3.55 10.17 17.66
N ARG A 26 -4.21 11.05 18.43
CA ARG A 26 -3.63 11.62 19.67
C ARG A 26 -3.40 10.59 20.77
N ARG A 27 -4.05 9.45 20.69
CA ARG A 27 -3.91 8.32 21.62
C ARG A 27 -2.94 7.25 21.12
N ASP A 28 -2.17 7.53 20.05
CA ASP A 28 -1.21 6.60 19.42
C ASP A 28 -1.81 5.27 18.94
N LEU A 29 -3.13 5.18 18.81
CA LEU A 29 -3.79 4.02 18.21
C LEU A 29 -3.60 4.00 16.69
N LEU A 30 -3.49 5.16 16.07
CA LEU A 30 -3.27 5.32 14.65
C LEU A 30 -2.01 6.15 14.44
N ARG A 31 -1.18 5.74 13.50
CA ARG A 31 0.06 6.44 13.13
C ARG A 31 0.03 6.83 11.64
N PRO A 32 -0.92 7.71 11.24
CA PRO A 32 -1.05 8.10 9.86
C PRO A 32 0.21 8.81 9.38
N LEU A 33 0.51 8.61 8.12
CA LEU A 33 1.56 9.37 7.43
C LEU A 33 1.19 10.86 7.38
N ARG A 34 2.15 11.70 7.03
CA ARG A 34 1.94 13.11 6.80
C ARG A 34 2.07 13.41 5.31
N GLY A 35 1.04 13.99 4.73
CA GLY A 35 1.07 14.48 3.37
C GLY A 35 1.84 15.79 3.23
N GLY A 36 1.97 16.28 2.00
CA GLY A 36 2.79 17.45 1.66
C GLY A 36 2.38 18.76 2.33
N ARG A 37 1.12 18.88 2.79
CA ARG A 37 0.60 20.03 3.58
C ARG A 37 0.52 19.69 5.08
N ASN A 38 1.26 18.68 5.52
CA ASN A 38 1.27 18.19 6.92
C ASN A 38 -0.09 17.63 7.40
N GLU A 39 -1.02 17.33 6.49
CA GLU A 39 -2.27 16.65 6.78
C GLU A 39 -2.05 15.17 7.10
N PHE A 40 -3.03 14.55 7.79
CA PHE A 40 -3.00 13.12 8.06
C PHE A 40 -3.39 12.32 6.81
N ARG A 41 -2.65 11.22 6.56
CA ARG A 41 -2.92 10.22 5.53
C ARG A 41 -3.02 8.85 6.18
N PHE A 42 -4.22 8.27 6.12
CA PHE A 42 -4.57 7.01 6.76
C PHE A 42 -4.45 5.86 5.77
N THR A 43 -3.86 4.77 6.18
CA THR A 43 -3.80 3.52 5.40
C THR A 43 -5.15 2.80 5.43
N PHE A 44 -5.33 1.78 4.56
CA PHE A 44 -6.52 0.92 4.62
C PHE A 44 -6.62 0.17 5.96
N GLN A 45 -5.49 -0.23 6.56
CA GLN A 45 -5.46 -0.83 7.90
C GLN A 45 -6.02 0.14 8.96
N ASP A 46 -5.67 1.43 8.87
CA ASP A 46 -6.23 2.45 9.76
C ASP A 46 -7.75 2.57 9.59
N VAL A 47 -8.24 2.45 8.34
CA VAL A 47 -9.69 2.46 8.04
C VAL A 47 -10.38 1.25 8.68
N VAL A 48 -9.81 0.06 8.61
CA VAL A 48 -10.32 -1.15 9.28
C VAL A 48 -10.37 -0.96 10.80
N LEU A 49 -9.30 -0.45 11.40
CA LEU A 49 -9.26 -0.16 12.84
C LEU A 49 -10.32 0.87 13.25
N LEU A 50 -10.50 1.93 12.47
CA LEU A 50 -11.52 2.95 12.75
C LEU A 50 -12.95 2.42 12.57
N ARG A 51 -13.19 1.52 11.59
CA ARG A 51 -14.47 0.83 11.43
C ARG A 51 -14.78 -0.04 12.64
N THR A 52 -13.78 -0.79 13.13
CA THR A 52 -13.90 -1.58 14.37
C THR A 52 -14.16 -0.68 15.57
N ALA A 53 -13.42 0.43 15.69
CA ALA A 53 -13.62 1.40 16.75
C ALA A 53 -15.06 1.95 16.78
N LYS A 54 -15.61 2.29 15.62
CA LYS A 54 -17.00 2.74 15.51
C LYS A 54 -17.98 1.66 15.96
N GLY A 55 -17.80 0.42 15.50
CA GLY A 55 -18.65 -0.69 15.93
C GLY A 55 -18.62 -0.92 17.44
N LEU A 56 -17.45 -0.82 18.09
CA LEU A 56 -17.31 -0.91 19.54
C LEU A 56 -18.02 0.25 20.27
N LEU A 57 -17.96 1.47 19.71
CA LEU A 57 -18.69 2.62 20.24
C LEU A 57 -20.23 2.42 20.12
N ASP A 58 -20.68 1.98 18.96
CA ASP A 58 -22.11 1.73 18.71
C ASP A 58 -22.65 0.62 19.63
N ALA A 59 -21.81 -0.38 19.92
CA ALA A 59 -22.10 -1.46 20.85
C ALA A 59 -21.96 -1.05 22.34
N LYS A 60 -21.66 0.22 22.64
CA LYS A 60 -21.50 0.77 24.00
C LYS A 60 -20.42 0.08 24.84
N VAL A 61 -19.41 -0.51 24.19
CA VAL A 61 -18.25 -1.08 24.87
C VAL A 61 -17.48 0.03 25.60
N SER A 62 -17.03 -0.25 26.82
CA SER A 62 -16.27 0.74 27.59
C SER A 62 -14.99 1.18 26.86
N THR A 63 -14.66 2.47 26.90
CA THR A 63 -13.51 3.05 26.18
C THR A 63 -12.19 2.32 26.49
N ARG A 64 -11.99 1.89 27.73
CA ARG A 64 -10.78 1.18 28.18
C ARG A 64 -10.68 -0.20 27.49
N LYS A 65 -11.80 -0.91 27.38
CA LYS A 65 -11.88 -2.23 26.76
C LYS A 65 -11.72 -2.11 25.24
N ALA A 66 -12.44 -1.17 24.62
CA ALA A 66 -12.35 -0.87 23.21
C ALA A 66 -10.90 -0.54 22.78
N TYR A 67 -10.21 0.28 23.56
CA TYR A 67 -8.82 0.64 23.27
C TYR A 67 -7.87 -0.57 23.29
N ARG A 68 -8.03 -1.49 24.27
CA ARG A 68 -7.23 -2.70 24.37
C ARG A 68 -7.45 -3.64 23.19
N VAL A 69 -8.70 -3.84 22.78
CA VAL A 69 -9.08 -4.64 21.61
C VAL A 69 -8.45 -4.06 20.32
N LEU A 70 -8.54 -2.74 20.15
CA LEU A 70 -8.01 -2.07 18.96
C LEU A 70 -6.48 -2.14 18.87
N LEU A 71 -5.75 -2.04 20.01
CA LEU A 71 -4.30 -2.21 20.02
C LEU A 71 -3.91 -3.63 19.57
N LYS A 72 -4.59 -4.65 20.08
CA LYS A 72 -4.31 -6.02 19.73
C LYS A 72 -4.64 -6.31 18.26
N LEU A 73 -5.76 -5.80 17.76
CA LEU A 73 -6.12 -5.89 16.36
C LEU A 73 -5.10 -5.19 15.45
N GLN A 74 -4.53 -4.07 15.86
CA GLN A 74 -3.47 -3.38 15.12
C GLN A 74 -2.23 -4.26 14.94
N GLU A 75 -1.81 -4.95 16.01
CA GLU A 75 -0.68 -5.90 15.96
C GLU A 75 -0.96 -7.07 15.01
N GLU A 76 -2.18 -7.62 15.06
CA GLU A 76 -2.60 -8.73 14.19
C GLU A 76 -2.68 -8.31 12.71
N LEU A 77 -3.26 -7.14 12.43
CA LEU A 77 -3.38 -6.61 11.06
C LEU A 77 -2.02 -6.37 10.39
N ALA A 78 -1.00 -6.02 11.16
CA ALA A 78 0.36 -5.83 10.66
C ALA A 78 0.99 -7.13 10.09
N GLN A 79 0.47 -8.29 10.46
CA GLN A 79 1.00 -9.60 10.03
C GLN A 79 0.20 -10.23 8.87
N VAL A 80 -0.91 -9.63 8.46
CA VAL A 80 -1.83 -10.20 7.48
C VAL A 80 -1.42 -9.82 6.06
N LYS A 81 -1.31 -10.82 5.18
CA LYS A 81 -0.92 -10.62 3.77
C LYS A 81 -2.05 -10.12 2.86
N SER A 82 -3.32 -10.35 3.22
CA SER A 82 -4.48 -9.94 2.43
C SER A 82 -5.67 -9.60 3.33
N LEU A 83 -5.97 -8.32 3.43
CA LEU A 83 -7.11 -7.84 4.22
C LEU A 83 -8.47 -8.13 3.58
N ALA A 84 -8.53 -8.29 2.26
CA ALA A 84 -9.79 -8.53 1.53
C ALA A 84 -10.47 -9.87 1.86
N ALA A 85 -9.73 -10.84 2.40
CA ALA A 85 -10.25 -12.15 2.81
C ALA A 85 -10.72 -12.20 4.28
N MET A 86 -10.59 -11.08 5.01
CA MET A 86 -10.91 -11.02 6.43
C MET A 86 -12.38 -10.68 6.68
N ARG A 87 -12.91 -11.26 7.75
CA ARG A 87 -14.18 -10.85 8.34
C ARG A 87 -13.99 -10.62 9.84
N ILE A 88 -14.44 -9.46 10.32
CA ILE A 88 -14.39 -9.10 11.73
C ILE A 88 -15.83 -9.15 12.26
N PHE A 89 -16.08 -9.94 13.28
CA PHE A 89 -17.41 -10.10 13.88
C PHE A 89 -17.33 -10.28 15.39
N ALA A 90 -18.45 -10.07 16.07
CA ALA A 90 -18.59 -10.36 17.48
C ALA A 90 -19.15 -11.77 17.67
N ASP A 91 -18.55 -12.53 18.56
CA ASP A 91 -19.05 -13.82 19.02
C ASP A 91 -19.21 -13.78 20.55
N GLY A 92 -20.44 -13.56 20.98
CA GLY A 92 -20.77 -13.27 22.37
C GLY A 92 -20.02 -12.01 22.84
N ASP A 93 -19.17 -12.16 23.84
CA ASP A 93 -18.36 -11.08 24.42
C ASP A 93 -17.02 -10.85 23.71
N ASN A 94 -16.73 -11.60 22.64
CA ASN A 94 -15.43 -11.59 21.97
C ASN A 94 -15.49 -10.93 20.61
N VAL A 95 -14.41 -10.25 20.21
CA VAL A 95 -14.20 -9.81 18.84
C VAL A 95 -13.32 -10.84 18.14
N VAL A 96 -13.84 -11.42 17.09
CA VAL A 96 -13.22 -12.55 16.38
C VAL A 96 -12.88 -12.12 14.97
N VAL A 97 -11.68 -12.45 14.53
CA VAL A 97 -11.24 -12.27 13.16
C VAL A 97 -11.21 -13.62 12.47
N ARG A 98 -11.80 -13.69 11.28
CA ARG A 98 -11.75 -14.88 10.40
C ARG A 98 -11.06 -14.52 9.10
N GLU A 99 -10.03 -15.28 8.78
CA GLU A 99 -9.37 -15.24 7.48
C GLU A 99 -9.34 -16.67 6.92
N ASN A 100 -9.93 -16.89 5.75
CA ASN A 100 -10.07 -18.23 5.15
C ASN A 100 -10.70 -19.24 6.13
N ASN A 101 -9.91 -20.20 6.63
CA ASN A 101 -10.33 -21.22 7.60
C ASN A 101 -9.73 -21.01 9.01
N GLN A 102 -8.99 -19.92 9.23
CA GLN A 102 -8.44 -19.59 10.54
C GLN A 102 -9.35 -18.56 11.23
N VAL A 103 -9.61 -18.79 12.52
CA VAL A 103 -10.42 -17.93 13.36
C VAL A 103 -9.62 -17.64 14.62
N TRP A 104 -9.47 -16.34 14.97
CA TRP A 104 -8.82 -15.94 16.21
C TRP A 104 -9.60 -14.83 16.92
N ASP A 105 -9.52 -14.86 18.20
CA ASP A 105 -10.18 -13.97 19.14
C ASP A 105 -9.29 -12.75 19.46
N VAL A 106 -9.81 -11.55 19.40
CA VAL A 106 -9.06 -10.32 19.66
C VAL A 106 -9.16 -9.85 21.12
N GLU A 107 -9.95 -10.47 21.98
CA GLU A 107 -10.19 -10.24 23.42
C GLU A 107 -11.58 -9.66 23.73
N SER A 108 -12.20 -10.18 24.80
CA SER A 108 -13.61 -10.03 25.14
C SER A 108 -14.16 -8.61 25.18
N GLY A 109 -15.18 -8.30 24.36
CA GLY A 109 -15.97 -7.07 24.36
C GLY A 109 -17.42 -7.32 23.93
N GLN A 110 -18.42 -6.84 24.70
CA GLN A 110 -19.81 -6.93 24.32
C GLN A 110 -20.14 -5.95 23.20
N GLY A 111 -20.71 -6.46 22.09
CA GLY A 111 -21.23 -5.65 20.99
C GLY A 111 -21.37 -6.41 19.69
N HIS A 112 -22.34 -6.01 18.86
CA HIS A 112 -22.48 -6.53 17.53
C HIS A 112 -21.49 -5.85 16.57
N LEU A 113 -20.33 -6.47 16.33
CA LEU A 113 -19.43 -6.16 15.26
C LEU A 113 -19.54 -7.26 14.23
N ASP A 114 -20.08 -6.95 13.07
CA ASP A 114 -20.06 -7.85 11.92
C ASP A 114 -19.90 -7.01 10.65
N PHE A 115 -18.72 -7.06 10.05
CA PHE A 115 -18.49 -6.49 8.74
C PHE A 115 -17.43 -7.28 7.96
N SER A 116 -17.65 -7.39 6.67
CA SER A 116 -16.67 -7.93 5.76
C SER A 116 -15.66 -6.84 5.41
N VAL A 117 -14.38 -7.13 5.56
CA VAL A 117 -13.31 -6.22 5.09
C VAL A 117 -13.40 -6.03 3.58
N ARG A 118 -13.91 -7.03 2.85
CA ARG A 118 -14.20 -6.93 1.42
C ARG A 118 -15.29 -5.89 1.12
N GLU A 119 -16.40 -5.86 1.89
CA GLU A 119 -17.43 -4.82 1.73
C GLU A 119 -16.90 -3.43 2.03
N LEU A 120 -15.98 -3.32 2.99
CA LEU A 120 -15.31 -2.06 3.27
C LEU A 120 -14.39 -1.67 2.10
N ALA A 121 -13.67 -2.62 1.51
CA ALA A 121 -12.85 -2.39 0.31
C ALA A 121 -13.71 -1.96 -0.89
N ASP A 122 -14.89 -2.58 -1.10
CA ASP A 122 -15.82 -2.18 -2.15
C ASP A 122 -16.35 -0.74 -1.94
N ASN A 123 -16.58 -0.33 -0.68
CA ASN A 123 -16.97 1.04 -0.36
C ASN A 123 -15.80 2.03 -0.59
N VAL A 124 -14.58 1.63 -0.29
CA VAL A 124 -13.36 2.39 -0.59
C VAL A 124 -13.19 2.52 -2.10
N ALA A 125 -13.40 1.44 -2.86
CA ALA A 125 -13.40 1.46 -4.32
C ALA A 125 -14.41 2.46 -4.89
N SER A 126 -15.63 2.46 -4.35
CA SER A 126 -16.67 3.42 -4.73
C SER A 126 -16.26 4.87 -4.41
N LEU A 127 -15.59 5.09 -3.28
CA LEU A 127 -15.07 6.41 -2.90
C LEU A 127 -13.93 6.85 -3.84
N ALA A 128 -12.97 5.98 -4.13
CA ALA A 128 -11.86 6.26 -5.03
C ALA A 128 -12.36 6.58 -6.45
N ASN A 129 -13.32 5.80 -6.97
CA ASN A 129 -13.95 6.07 -8.27
C ASN A 129 -14.72 7.40 -8.28
N ARG A 130 -15.42 7.73 -7.19
CA ARG A 130 -16.09 9.03 -7.04
C ARG A 130 -15.08 10.18 -6.99
N ASN A 131 -13.99 10.00 -6.27
CA ASN A 131 -12.92 11.00 -6.20
C ASN A 131 -12.26 11.22 -7.58
N LEU A 132 -12.08 10.16 -8.37
CA LEU A 132 -11.60 10.26 -9.74
C LEU A 132 -12.56 11.09 -10.62
N LEU A 133 -13.88 10.87 -10.52
CA LEU A 133 -14.90 11.63 -11.26
C LEU A 133 -14.91 13.10 -10.81
N PHE A 134 -14.87 13.38 -9.51
CA PHE A 134 -14.79 14.76 -8.99
C PHE A 134 -13.48 15.45 -9.37
N ALA A 135 -12.39 14.69 -9.41
CA ALA A 135 -11.10 15.21 -9.81
C ALA A 135 -11.03 15.58 -11.31
N GLN A 136 -11.75 14.85 -12.16
CA GLN A 136 -11.88 15.20 -13.58
C GLN A 136 -12.68 16.49 -13.80
N GLU A 137 -13.55 16.87 -12.85
CA GLU A 137 -14.34 18.11 -12.87
C GLU A 137 -13.66 19.28 -12.14
N ALA A 138 -12.63 19.00 -11.33
CA ALA A 138 -11.96 19.99 -10.48
C ALA A 138 -10.51 20.21 -10.94
N ASP A 139 -10.24 21.38 -11.50
CA ASP A 139 -8.89 21.90 -11.83
C ASP A 139 -7.97 22.09 -10.59
N GLU A 140 -8.31 21.53 -9.43
CA GLU A 140 -7.70 21.89 -8.14
C GLU A 140 -6.73 20.85 -7.58
N LEU A 141 -6.65 19.63 -8.13
CA LEU A 141 -5.75 18.60 -7.61
C LEU A 141 -4.33 18.78 -8.15
N ASN A 142 -3.34 18.61 -7.26
CA ASN A 142 -1.93 18.60 -7.64
C ASN A 142 -1.43 17.21 -8.03
N SER A 143 -0.19 17.12 -8.55
CA SER A 143 0.43 15.87 -8.98
C SER A 143 0.45 14.78 -7.89
N ASP A 144 0.75 15.15 -6.63
CA ASP A 144 0.84 14.19 -5.54
C ASP A 144 -0.55 13.64 -5.16
N GLU A 145 -1.59 14.47 -5.26
CA GLU A 145 -2.96 14.04 -5.02
C GLU A 145 -3.45 13.06 -6.09
N TRP A 146 -3.14 13.32 -7.37
CA TRP A 146 -3.41 12.39 -8.47
C TRP A 146 -2.63 11.08 -8.36
N TYR A 147 -1.35 11.16 -7.96
CA TYR A 147 -0.52 9.99 -7.68
C TYR A 147 -1.15 9.10 -6.58
N ASN A 148 -1.63 9.73 -5.49
CA ASN A 148 -2.30 9.00 -4.40
C ASN A 148 -3.62 8.35 -4.84
N ILE A 149 -4.40 9.02 -5.72
CA ILE A 149 -5.59 8.40 -6.33
C ILE A 149 -5.18 7.16 -7.14
N GLY A 150 -4.06 7.23 -7.88
CA GLY A 150 -3.52 6.09 -8.61
C GLY A 150 -3.20 4.90 -7.70
N LEU A 151 -2.55 5.14 -6.55
CA LEU A 151 -2.28 4.09 -5.55
C LEU A 151 -3.55 3.46 -5.00
N ASP A 152 -4.56 4.28 -4.65
CA ASP A 152 -5.84 3.80 -4.15
C ASP A 152 -6.55 2.94 -5.22
N LEU A 153 -6.48 3.36 -6.49
CA LEU A 153 -7.07 2.63 -7.61
C LEU A 153 -6.35 1.31 -7.89
N GLU A 154 -5.05 1.20 -7.65
CA GLU A 154 -4.36 -0.09 -7.78
C GLU A 154 -4.93 -1.18 -6.87
N GLU A 155 -5.41 -0.81 -5.69
CA GLU A 155 -5.98 -1.74 -4.73
C GLU A 155 -7.43 -2.14 -5.05
N VAL A 156 -8.16 -1.29 -5.79
CA VAL A 156 -9.63 -1.41 -5.94
C VAL A 156 -10.11 -1.51 -7.38
N ASP A 157 -9.42 -0.85 -8.32
CA ASP A 157 -9.76 -0.83 -9.75
C ASP A 157 -8.49 -0.60 -10.60
N LEU A 158 -7.68 -1.65 -10.72
CA LEU A 158 -6.35 -1.62 -11.36
C LEU A 158 -6.39 -1.05 -12.80
N GLU A 159 -7.53 -1.17 -13.47
CA GLU A 159 -7.69 -0.69 -14.85
C GLU A 159 -7.69 0.84 -14.96
N LYS A 160 -8.12 1.53 -13.89
CA LYS A 160 -8.18 3.00 -13.83
C LYS A 160 -6.94 3.65 -13.25
N ALA A 161 -6.11 2.91 -12.55
CA ALA A 161 -4.89 3.44 -11.95
C ALA A 161 -3.97 4.16 -12.96
N PRO A 162 -3.76 3.66 -14.20
CA PRO A 162 -2.93 4.35 -15.18
C PRO A 162 -3.42 5.77 -15.52
N GLU A 163 -4.73 6.01 -15.58
CA GLU A 163 -5.28 7.34 -15.86
C GLU A 163 -4.90 8.35 -14.76
N ALA A 164 -4.98 7.96 -13.50
CA ALA A 164 -4.60 8.81 -12.38
C ALA A 164 -3.09 9.13 -12.39
N TYR A 165 -2.24 8.15 -12.69
CA TYR A 165 -0.80 8.39 -12.81
C TYR A 165 -0.47 9.31 -14.00
N LEU A 166 -1.16 9.15 -15.14
CA LEU A 166 -1.00 10.06 -16.27
C LEU A 166 -1.38 11.49 -15.90
N ARG A 167 -2.47 11.70 -15.16
CA ARG A 167 -2.85 13.02 -14.65
C ARG A 167 -1.79 13.60 -13.70
N ALA A 168 -1.23 12.78 -12.81
CA ALA A 168 -0.12 13.20 -11.97
C ALA A 168 1.07 13.68 -12.79
N LEU A 169 1.40 12.98 -13.88
CA LEU A 169 2.50 13.29 -14.77
C LEU A 169 2.23 14.50 -15.68
N GLU A 170 0.97 14.76 -16.08
CA GLU A 170 0.58 15.98 -16.77
C GLU A 170 0.86 17.23 -15.92
N LEU A 171 0.63 17.12 -14.60
CA LEU A 171 0.84 18.23 -13.65
C LEU A 171 2.31 18.36 -13.20
N ASN A 172 3.01 17.23 -13.09
CA ASN A 172 4.43 17.19 -12.78
C ASN A 172 5.10 16.02 -13.51
N SER A 173 5.67 16.33 -14.69
CA SER A 173 6.38 15.35 -15.52
C SER A 173 7.67 14.79 -14.88
N GLN A 174 8.10 15.31 -13.73
CA GLN A 174 9.24 14.83 -12.98
C GLN A 174 8.85 13.96 -11.77
N ASN A 175 7.57 13.60 -11.64
CA ASN A 175 7.13 12.69 -10.57
C ASN A 175 7.65 11.27 -10.83
N ALA A 176 8.81 10.97 -10.26
CA ALA A 176 9.50 9.69 -10.44
C ALA A 176 8.66 8.50 -9.96
N ASP A 177 7.94 8.65 -8.83
CA ASP A 177 7.09 7.60 -8.27
C ASP A 177 5.91 7.27 -9.22
N ALA A 178 5.29 8.28 -9.82
CA ALA A 178 4.22 8.09 -10.79
C ALA A 178 4.73 7.39 -12.06
N HIS A 179 5.91 7.74 -12.54
CA HIS A 179 6.54 7.03 -13.66
C HIS A 179 6.83 5.57 -13.31
N VAL A 180 7.36 5.28 -12.11
CA VAL A 180 7.66 3.90 -11.68
C VAL A 180 6.39 3.05 -11.64
N ASN A 181 5.31 3.56 -11.05
CA ASN A 181 4.07 2.79 -10.93
C ASN A 181 3.38 2.60 -12.28
N LEU A 182 3.36 3.62 -13.13
CA LEU A 182 2.83 3.49 -14.49
C LEU A 182 3.65 2.49 -15.32
N GLY A 183 4.99 2.56 -15.22
CA GLY A 183 5.88 1.60 -15.86
C GLY A 183 5.62 0.16 -15.42
N ARG A 184 5.41 -0.05 -14.11
CA ARG A 184 5.08 -1.36 -13.55
C ARG A 184 3.74 -1.89 -14.06
N LEU A 185 2.72 -1.06 -14.15
CA LEU A 185 1.42 -1.46 -14.71
C LEU A 185 1.52 -1.83 -16.19
N LEU A 186 2.34 -1.12 -16.97
CA LEU A 186 2.62 -1.43 -18.36
C LEU A 186 3.39 -2.76 -18.50
N GLN A 187 4.39 -2.98 -17.65
CA GLN A 187 5.14 -4.24 -17.60
C GLN A 187 4.24 -5.44 -17.29
N LEU A 188 3.32 -5.31 -16.31
CA LEU A 188 2.32 -6.33 -16.00
C LEU A 188 1.41 -6.66 -17.20
N LYS A 189 1.19 -5.71 -18.10
CA LYS A 189 0.45 -5.91 -19.35
C LYS A 189 1.32 -6.43 -20.50
N GLY A 190 2.61 -6.66 -20.26
CA GLY A 190 3.58 -7.12 -21.25
C GLY A 190 4.12 -6.02 -22.18
N ASP A 191 3.78 -4.76 -21.91
CA ASP A 191 4.29 -3.63 -22.70
C ASP A 191 5.66 -3.17 -22.16
N LEU A 192 6.66 -4.01 -22.35
CA LEU A 192 8.02 -3.78 -21.86
C LEU A 192 8.65 -2.51 -22.46
N LYS A 193 8.28 -2.15 -23.67
CA LYS A 193 8.83 -0.97 -24.34
C LYS A 193 8.43 0.31 -23.63
N HIS A 194 7.15 0.50 -23.37
CA HIS A 194 6.67 1.70 -22.67
C HIS A 194 7.00 1.64 -21.18
N ALA A 195 7.00 0.47 -20.56
CA ALA A 195 7.48 0.31 -19.19
C ALA A 195 8.91 0.83 -19.02
N LYS A 196 9.82 0.40 -19.89
CA LYS A 196 11.22 0.86 -19.93
C LYS A 196 11.32 2.39 -20.06
N GLN A 197 10.56 3.00 -20.96
CA GLN A 197 10.55 4.46 -21.14
C GLN A 197 10.14 5.19 -19.85
N HIS A 198 9.13 4.71 -19.17
CA HIS A 198 8.71 5.31 -17.90
C HIS A 198 9.76 5.13 -16.79
N TYR A 199 10.44 4.01 -16.71
CA TYR A 199 11.54 3.84 -15.76
C TYR A 199 12.75 4.72 -16.11
N GLU A 200 13.04 4.93 -17.38
CA GLU A 200 14.08 5.89 -17.83
C GLU A 200 13.74 7.31 -17.37
N LEU A 201 12.50 7.78 -17.57
CA LEU A 201 12.03 9.09 -17.11
C LEU A 201 12.08 9.22 -15.58
N ALA A 202 11.74 8.17 -14.85
CA ALA A 202 11.89 8.14 -13.40
C ALA A 202 13.36 8.31 -12.98
N LEU A 203 14.29 7.65 -13.69
CA LEU A 203 15.72 7.72 -13.40
C LEU A 203 16.36 9.05 -13.88
N GLU A 204 15.80 9.72 -14.89
CA GLU A 204 16.19 11.08 -15.26
C GLU A 204 15.86 12.07 -14.13
N SER A 205 14.67 11.92 -13.52
CA SER A 205 14.23 12.76 -12.40
C SER A 205 14.90 12.40 -11.08
N SER A 206 15.15 11.11 -10.86
CA SER A 206 15.76 10.56 -9.63
C SER A 206 16.73 9.42 -9.97
N PRO A 207 18.03 9.71 -10.26
CA PRO A 207 19.00 8.70 -10.72
C PRO A 207 19.29 7.55 -9.74
N SER A 208 18.95 7.72 -8.47
CA SER A 208 19.12 6.73 -7.40
C SER A 208 17.81 6.09 -6.94
N HIS A 209 16.73 6.25 -7.71
CA HIS A 209 15.42 5.70 -7.36
C HIS A 209 15.44 4.17 -7.37
N GLN A 210 15.45 3.56 -6.20
CA GLN A 210 15.73 2.13 -6.02
C GLN A 210 14.74 1.22 -6.77
N LEU A 211 13.43 1.52 -6.69
CA LEU A 211 12.41 0.72 -7.40
C LEU A 211 12.49 0.89 -8.93
N ALA A 212 12.82 2.09 -9.43
CA ALA A 212 13.03 2.29 -10.86
C ALA A 212 14.22 1.46 -11.38
N LEU A 213 15.34 1.47 -10.64
CA LEU A 213 16.51 0.67 -10.96
C LEU A 213 16.19 -0.82 -10.93
N TYR A 214 15.50 -1.28 -9.90
CA TYR A 214 15.09 -2.68 -9.77
C TYR A 214 14.18 -3.10 -10.95
N ASN A 215 13.14 -2.31 -11.25
CA ASN A 215 12.20 -2.61 -12.32
C ASN A 215 12.86 -2.54 -13.71
N MET A 216 13.83 -1.65 -13.93
CA MET A 216 14.66 -1.71 -15.14
C MET A 216 15.42 -3.03 -15.25
N GLY A 217 15.96 -3.52 -14.14
CA GLY A 217 16.60 -4.84 -14.08
C GLY A 217 15.64 -5.95 -14.47
N THR A 218 14.40 -5.92 -13.97
CA THR A 218 13.38 -6.93 -14.32
C THR A 218 12.97 -6.88 -15.79
N VAL A 219 12.87 -5.69 -16.40
CA VAL A 219 12.61 -5.55 -17.84
C VAL A 219 13.75 -6.18 -18.65
N PHE A 220 15.01 -5.92 -18.31
CA PHE A 220 16.14 -6.53 -19.02
C PHE A 220 16.22 -8.05 -18.80
N ASP A 221 15.81 -8.54 -17.63
CA ASP A 221 15.73 -9.97 -17.34
C ASP A 221 14.65 -10.65 -18.20
N GLU A 222 13.49 -10.02 -18.35
CA GLU A 222 12.41 -10.48 -19.26
C GLU A 222 12.82 -10.45 -20.74
N LEU A 223 13.74 -9.56 -21.11
CA LEU A 223 14.33 -9.49 -22.46
C LEU A 223 15.52 -10.45 -22.64
N GLU A 224 15.85 -11.26 -21.64
CA GLU A 224 16.99 -12.17 -21.61
C GLU A 224 18.36 -11.44 -21.69
N GLU A 225 18.40 -10.13 -21.44
CA GLU A 225 19.61 -9.33 -21.40
C GLU A 225 20.25 -9.38 -19.99
N VAL A 226 20.75 -10.54 -19.62
CA VAL A 226 21.20 -10.88 -18.25
C VAL A 226 22.27 -9.92 -17.70
N GLU A 227 23.20 -9.44 -18.55
CA GLU A 227 24.27 -8.53 -18.12
C GLU A 227 23.69 -7.15 -17.76
N SER A 228 22.80 -6.63 -18.60
CA SER A 228 22.10 -5.37 -18.36
C SER A 228 21.24 -5.47 -17.09
N ALA A 229 20.52 -6.57 -16.92
CA ALA A 229 19.73 -6.83 -15.72
C ALA A 229 20.59 -6.80 -14.46
N ALA A 230 21.73 -7.51 -14.47
CA ALA A 230 22.65 -7.53 -13.34
C ALA A 230 23.21 -6.14 -13.00
N ASP A 231 23.50 -5.30 -13.98
CA ASP A 231 23.98 -3.95 -13.75
C ASP A 231 22.95 -3.06 -13.06
N TYR A 232 21.69 -3.15 -13.47
CA TYR A 232 20.60 -2.42 -12.85
C TYR A 232 20.31 -2.93 -11.44
N TYR A 233 20.29 -4.24 -11.21
CA TYR A 233 20.10 -4.81 -9.87
C TYR A 233 21.20 -4.38 -8.89
N ARG A 234 22.48 -4.31 -9.32
CA ARG A 234 23.60 -3.81 -8.48
C ARG A 234 23.41 -2.36 -8.05
N ARG A 235 22.72 -1.55 -8.85
CA ARG A 235 22.40 -0.15 -8.55
C ARG A 235 21.20 0.01 -7.63
N ALA A 236 20.46 -1.08 -7.34
CA ALA A 236 19.30 -1.13 -6.45
C ALA A 236 19.57 -1.90 -5.15
N PRO A 237 20.64 -1.58 -4.38
CA PRO A 237 21.04 -2.38 -3.22
C PRO A 237 20.08 -2.32 -2.03
N ALA A 238 19.13 -1.38 -2.01
CA ALA A 238 18.13 -1.29 -0.96
C ALA A 238 16.87 -2.16 -1.24
N VAL A 239 16.79 -2.80 -2.41
CA VAL A 239 15.68 -3.67 -2.77
C VAL A 239 16.07 -5.13 -2.54
N PRO A 240 15.42 -5.85 -1.61
CA PRO A 240 15.77 -7.25 -1.31
C PRO A 240 15.78 -8.13 -2.57
N ASP A 241 14.74 -8.03 -3.40
CA ASP A 241 14.59 -8.84 -4.60
C ASP A 241 15.68 -8.60 -5.65
N ALA A 242 16.35 -7.44 -5.63
CA ALA A 242 17.53 -7.21 -6.48
C ALA A 242 18.68 -8.15 -6.10
N HIS A 243 18.90 -8.37 -4.80
CA HIS A 243 19.90 -9.32 -4.33
C HIS A 243 19.50 -10.77 -4.63
N PHE A 244 18.23 -11.12 -4.53
CA PHE A 244 17.75 -12.44 -4.93
C PHE A 244 18.03 -12.71 -6.41
N ASN A 245 17.72 -11.75 -7.28
CA ASN A 245 17.95 -11.87 -8.72
C ASN A 245 19.46 -11.90 -9.06
N LEU A 246 20.29 -11.11 -8.37
CA LEU A 246 21.75 -11.20 -8.51
C LEU A 246 22.30 -12.55 -8.09
N ALA A 247 21.80 -13.13 -7.01
CA ALA A 247 22.19 -14.48 -6.58
C ALA A 247 21.88 -15.51 -7.66
N ARG A 248 20.66 -15.50 -8.21
CA ARG A 248 20.23 -16.35 -9.33
C ARG A 248 21.13 -16.20 -10.55
N ILE A 249 21.48 -14.97 -10.93
CA ILE A 249 22.39 -14.71 -12.04
C ILE A 249 23.80 -15.26 -11.77
N CYS A 250 24.31 -15.10 -10.55
CA CYS A 250 25.60 -15.64 -10.15
C CYS A 250 25.61 -17.19 -10.19
N GLU A 251 24.54 -17.83 -9.74
CA GLU A 251 24.39 -19.30 -9.82
C GLU A 251 24.44 -19.80 -11.27
N ILE A 252 23.71 -19.13 -12.19
CA ILE A 252 23.74 -19.47 -13.62
C ILE A 252 25.16 -19.35 -14.21
N LYS A 253 25.95 -18.38 -13.73
CA LYS A 253 27.34 -18.16 -14.13
C LYS A 253 28.36 -19.08 -13.42
N GLY A 254 27.93 -19.88 -12.44
CA GLY A 254 28.80 -20.75 -11.64
C GLY A 254 29.60 -20.03 -10.58
N ASP A 255 29.25 -18.77 -10.25
CA ASP A 255 29.87 -17.99 -9.17
C ASP A 255 29.11 -18.20 -7.84
N GLU A 256 29.34 -19.35 -7.21
CA GLU A 256 28.69 -19.74 -5.97
C GLU A 256 29.01 -18.77 -4.80
N VAL A 257 30.21 -18.19 -4.78
CA VAL A 257 30.64 -17.29 -3.70
C VAL A 257 29.83 -16.00 -3.74
N SER A 258 29.68 -15.39 -4.92
CA SER A 258 28.88 -14.19 -5.09
C SER A 258 27.40 -14.47 -4.88
N ALA A 259 26.90 -15.63 -5.32
CA ALA A 259 25.52 -16.05 -5.07
C ALA A 259 25.20 -16.11 -3.57
N LEU A 260 26.06 -16.77 -2.77
CA LEU A 260 25.89 -16.86 -1.32
C LEU A 260 25.94 -15.47 -0.63
N ARG A 261 26.80 -14.55 -1.15
CA ARG A 261 26.88 -13.19 -0.63
C ARG A 261 25.54 -12.45 -0.86
N HIS A 262 25.02 -12.47 -2.07
CA HIS A 262 23.74 -11.83 -2.39
C HIS A 262 22.57 -12.45 -1.64
N MET A 263 22.54 -13.76 -1.44
CA MET A 263 21.51 -14.42 -0.61
C MET A 263 21.57 -14.01 0.86
N ARG A 264 22.77 -13.67 1.39
CA ARG A 264 22.90 -13.12 2.75
C ARG A 264 22.29 -11.71 2.83
N GLU A 265 22.65 -10.83 1.90
CA GLU A 265 22.10 -9.47 1.83
C GLU A 265 20.57 -9.49 1.69
N TYR A 266 20.05 -10.36 0.81
CA TYR A 266 18.59 -10.56 0.67
C TYR A 266 17.91 -10.85 2.01
N ARG A 267 18.45 -11.82 2.77
CA ARG A 267 17.87 -12.19 4.08
C ARG A 267 17.97 -11.06 5.10
N GLN A 268 19.12 -10.40 5.13
CA GLN A 268 19.35 -9.27 6.06
C GLN A 268 18.34 -8.14 5.81
N LEU A 269 18.09 -7.78 4.56
CA LEU A 269 17.12 -6.74 4.18
C LEU A 269 15.65 -7.13 4.43
N LEU A 270 15.35 -8.42 4.61
CA LEU A 270 14.00 -8.86 4.99
C LEU A 270 13.78 -8.86 6.50
N ASP A 271 14.86 -8.91 7.29
CA ASP A 271 14.81 -8.96 8.75
C ASP A 271 14.84 -7.53 9.37
N ASP A 272 15.25 -6.49 8.59
CA ASP A 272 15.27 -5.07 8.97
C ASP A 272 13.90 -4.39 8.68
#